data_ac905fb05cd83cdc163aaa7d04ab886f
#
_entry.id   ac905fb05cd83cdc163aaa7d04ab886f
#
_cell.length_a   1.000
_cell.length_b   1.000
_cell.length_c   1.000
_cell.angle_alpha   90.00
_cell.angle_beta   90.00
_cell.angle_gamma   90.00
#
_symmetry.space_group_name_H-M   'P 1'
#
loop_
_entity.id
_entity.type
_entity.pdbx_description
1 polymer ?
#
loop_
_entity_poly.entity_id
_entity_poly.type
_entity_poly.pdbx_seq_one_letter_code
_entity_poly.pdbx_strand_id
1 'polypeptide(L)'
;MKLPPIPGGVWSATPTPLNHAKRFEPANIGSLVEHHVRLGIKGLMLAGTCGEGPWLRADDRERLTRGSVEASAGRLRIALQVTDNSIGRALVNIDQAAAWGAEIAVIDAPWFFMNSTPERKLEYYRQIVRQSSLPIGFYDRGKQTPHALPETHLAEFLAEPNLVMVKDSSQSESRRDLYLAACKIRPDLVVLNGDEFDCVNYLKAGYSGLLLGGGVFNGAIANRLIDAVRDGDLPEAERLQARMNDLMFRVYGGPKIECWLTGLKELLVQMKIFSANANTLGYPLTAQCLAQICGAVDGTDGLGYREDLFGLPSNGPNH
;
A
#
# COMPACT_ATOMS: atom_id res chain seq x y z
N MET A 1 15.74 -19.32 -7.68
CA MET A 1 14.43 -19.95 -7.36
C MET A 1 13.36 -19.02 -7.88
N LYS A 2 12.43 -19.47 -8.74
CA LYS A 2 11.33 -18.60 -9.18
C LYS A 2 10.44 -18.33 -7.96
N LEU A 3 10.16 -17.06 -7.67
CA LEU A 3 9.16 -16.69 -6.66
C LEU A 3 7.79 -17.29 -7.05
N PRO A 4 7.00 -17.76 -6.08
CA PRO A 4 5.62 -18.14 -6.35
C PRO A 4 4.85 -16.93 -6.90
N PRO A 5 3.78 -17.16 -7.68
CA PRO A 5 2.97 -16.09 -8.26
C PRO A 5 2.57 -15.04 -7.21
N ILE A 6 2.59 -13.77 -7.60
CA ILE A 6 2.14 -12.70 -6.73
C ILE A 6 0.62 -12.80 -6.61
N PRO A 7 0.07 -12.87 -5.40
CA PRO A 7 -1.38 -12.94 -5.23
C PRO A 7 -2.02 -11.59 -5.56
N GLY A 8 -3.18 -11.63 -6.20
CA GLY A 8 -4.12 -10.52 -6.19
C GLY A 8 -4.71 -10.28 -4.78
N GLY A 9 -5.92 -9.71 -4.71
CA GLY A 9 -6.60 -9.45 -3.44
C GLY A 9 -6.12 -8.14 -2.79
N VAL A 10 -6.24 -8.04 -1.46
CA VAL A 10 -5.95 -6.78 -0.75
C VAL A 10 -4.51 -6.75 -0.25
N TRP A 11 -3.80 -5.70 -0.61
CA TRP A 11 -2.49 -5.31 -0.11
C TRP A 11 -2.58 -4.02 0.70
N SER A 12 -1.69 -3.82 1.64
CA SER A 12 -1.60 -2.59 2.45
C SER A 12 -0.36 -1.78 2.08
N ALA A 13 -0.56 -0.49 1.77
CA ALA A 13 0.51 0.50 1.80
C ALA A 13 0.76 0.87 3.27
N THR A 14 1.64 0.11 3.90
CA THR A 14 1.77 0.00 5.35
C THR A 14 2.38 1.26 5.97
N PRO A 15 1.75 1.87 6.99
CA PRO A 15 2.34 2.96 7.73
C PRO A 15 3.53 2.48 8.56
N THR A 16 4.57 3.31 8.67
CA THR A 16 5.74 3.02 9.52
C THR A 16 5.50 3.50 10.95
N PRO A 17 5.67 2.64 11.97
CA PRO A 17 5.57 3.07 13.36
C PRO A 17 6.72 4.01 13.73
N LEU A 18 6.40 5.22 14.22
CA LEU A 18 7.35 6.18 14.75
C LEU A 18 6.98 6.52 16.19
N ASN A 19 7.99 6.74 17.04
CA ASN A 19 7.77 7.24 18.40
C ASN A 19 7.55 8.76 18.43
N HIS A 20 7.26 9.33 19.61
CA HIS A 20 7.02 10.76 19.77
C HIS A 20 8.18 11.66 19.29
N ALA A 21 9.40 11.15 19.24
CA ALA A 21 10.57 11.84 18.69
C ALA A 21 10.70 11.66 17.16
N LYS A 22 9.67 11.11 16.50
CA LYS A 22 9.62 10.80 15.06
C LYS A 22 10.72 9.85 14.59
N ARG A 23 11.19 8.96 15.47
CA ARG A 23 12.15 7.91 15.13
C ARG A 23 11.42 6.58 15.04
N PHE A 24 11.94 5.70 14.19
CA PHE A 24 11.39 4.38 14.00
C PHE A 24 11.23 3.59 15.31
N GLU A 25 10.04 2.98 15.49
CA GLU A 25 9.68 2.23 16.70
C GLU A 25 9.48 0.74 16.37
N PRO A 26 10.54 -0.08 16.47
CA PRO A 26 10.48 -1.48 16.05
C PRO A 26 9.57 -2.34 16.93
N ALA A 27 9.31 -1.95 18.17
CA ALA A 27 8.46 -2.71 19.09
C ALA A 27 7.02 -2.89 18.58
N ASN A 28 6.56 -2.00 17.67
CA ASN A 28 5.21 -2.06 17.11
C ASN A 28 5.08 -2.94 15.86
N ILE A 29 6.18 -3.48 15.31
CA ILE A 29 6.13 -4.25 14.04
C ILE A 29 5.32 -5.54 14.21
N GLY A 30 5.56 -6.29 15.27
CA GLY A 30 4.86 -7.56 15.52
C GLY A 30 3.34 -7.38 15.57
N SER A 31 2.86 -6.40 16.34
CA SER A 31 1.43 -6.06 16.44
C SER A 31 0.85 -5.61 15.11
N LEU A 32 1.60 -4.80 14.35
CA LEU A 32 1.18 -4.30 13.02
C LEU A 32 1.03 -5.44 12.02
N VAL A 33 2.00 -6.35 11.96
CA VAL A 33 1.97 -7.49 11.04
C VAL A 33 0.82 -8.44 11.40
N GLU A 34 0.65 -8.77 12.68
CA GLU A 34 -0.42 -9.64 13.13
C GLU A 34 -1.81 -9.04 12.84
N HIS A 35 -1.96 -7.73 13.01
CA HIS A 35 -3.16 -7.00 12.61
C HIS A 35 -3.48 -7.20 11.11
N HIS A 36 -2.49 -7.02 10.23
CA HIS A 36 -2.69 -7.23 8.80
C HIS A 36 -3.07 -8.69 8.44
N VAL A 37 -2.46 -9.66 9.12
CA VAL A 37 -2.85 -11.09 8.96
C VAL A 37 -4.31 -11.30 9.32
N ARG A 38 -4.80 -10.73 10.43
CA ARG A 38 -6.22 -10.82 10.84
C ARG A 38 -7.17 -10.16 9.85
N LEU A 39 -6.75 -9.07 9.20
CA LEU A 39 -7.53 -8.41 8.15
C LEU A 39 -7.56 -9.20 6.83
N GLY A 40 -6.83 -10.31 6.71
CA GLY A 40 -6.75 -11.11 5.48
C GLY A 40 -5.93 -10.46 4.37
N ILE A 41 -5.03 -9.54 4.71
CA ILE A 41 -4.11 -8.89 3.78
C ILE A 41 -3.19 -9.93 3.12
N LYS A 42 -2.87 -9.75 1.84
CA LYS A 42 -2.00 -10.65 1.06
C LYS A 42 -0.54 -10.23 1.06
N GLY A 43 -0.29 -8.92 1.22
CA GLY A 43 1.07 -8.41 1.28
C GLY A 43 1.16 -6.98 1.78
N LEU A 44 2.35 -6.61 2.21
CA LEU A 44 2.69 -5.28 2.72
C LEU A 44 3.60 -4.58 1.72
N MET A 45 3.25 -3.35 1.34
CA MET A 45 4.16 -2.43 0.67
C MET A 45 4.76 -1.49 1.71
N LEU A 46 5.98 -1.77 2.12
CA LEU A 46 6.73 -1.02 3.13
C LEU A 46 7.40 0.22 2.51
N ALA A 47 7.60 1.24 3.33
CA ALA A 47 8.34 2.46 2.97
C ALA A 47 7.82 3.18 1.70
N GLY A 48 6.54 3.00 1.34
CA GLY A 48 5.85 3.82 0.35
C GLY A 48 5.50 5.20 0.91
N THR A 49 4.59 5.92 0.25
CA THR A 49 4.15 7.26 0.71
C THR A 49 3.53 7.19 2.11
N CYS A 50 2.61 6.26 2.33
CA CYS A 50 2.00 6.01 3.64
C CYS A 50 3.03 5.54 4.68
N GLY A 51 4.06 4.81 4.23
CA GLY A 51 5.17 4.33 5.06
C GLY A 51 6.30 5.33 5.24
N GLU A 52 6.17 6.56 4.73
CA GLU A 52 7.15 7.65 4.90
C GLU A 52 8.58 7.31 4.41
N GLY A 53 8.69 6.41 3.43
CA GLY A 53 9.96 5.85 2.99
C GLY A 53 11.07 6.85 2.65
N PRO A 54 10.77 7.97 1.90
CA PRO A 54 11.77 8.98 1.58
C PRO A 54 12.38 9.70 2.79
N TRP A 55 11.73 9.65 3.95
CA TRP A 55 12.17 10.28 5.21
C TRP A 55 12.82 9.30 6.17
N LEU A 56 12.76 7.98 5.89
CA LEU A 56 13.40 6.97 6.73
C LEU A 56 14.90 6.89 6.44
N ARG A 57 15.67 6.70 7.48
CA ARG A 57 17.09 6.37 7.38
C ARG A 57 17.27 4.96 6.81
N ALA A 58 18.43 4.68 6.25
CA ALA A 58 18.72 3.36 5.66
C ALA A 58 18.65 2.24 6.72
N ASP A 59 19.21 2.49 7.91
CA ASP A 59 19.19 1.56 9.04
C ASP A 59 17.74 1.29 9.57
N ASP A 60 16.86 2.30 9.56
CA ASP A 60 15.46 2.13 9.93
C ASP A 60 14.69 1.34 8.86
N ARG A 61 14.99 1.54 7.57
CA ARG A 61 14.42 0.74 6.47
C ARG A 61 14.83 -0.73 6.58
N GLU A 62 16.10 -1.01 6.91
CA GLU A 62 16.57 -2.37 7.19
C GLU A 62 15.78 -3.01 8.32
N ARG A 63 15.72 -2.34 9.49
CA ARG A 63 15.03 -2.85 10.68
C ARG A 63 13.53 -3.07 10.43
N LEU A 64 12.88 -2.14 9.71
CA LEU A 64 11.47 -2.25 9.30
C LEU A 64 11.27 -3.49 8.43
N THR A 65 12.11 -3.67 7.41
CA THR A 65 11.97 -4.78 6.45
C THR A 65 12.23 -6.11 7.12
N ARG A 66 13.36 -6.28 7.80
CA ARG A 66 13.71 -7.53 8.50
C ARG A 66 12.67 -7.89 9.56
N GLY A 67 12.25 -6.93 10.39
CA GLY A 67 11.23 -7.17 11.41
C GLY A 67 9.87 -7.56 10.82
N SER A 68 9.48 -6.96 9.67
CA SER A 68 8.24 -7.33 8.99
C SER A 68 8.31 -8.73 8.36
N VAL A 69 9.45 -9.10 7.76
CA VAL A 69 9.70 -10.44 7.22
C VAL A 69 9.63 -11.49 8.33
N GLU A 70 10.34 -11.26 9.44
CA GLU A 70 10.36 -12.14 10.60
C GLU A 70 8.96 -12.31 11.22
N ALA A 71 8.29 -11.21 11.52
CA ALA A 71 6.94 -11.24 12.12
C ALA A 71 5.89 -11.87 11.18
N SER A 72 6.04 -11.67 9.87
CA SER A 72 5.15 -12.28 8.88
C SER A 72 5.26 -13.81 8.85
N ALA A 73 6.44 -14.36 9.06
CA ALA A 73 6.72 -15.80 8.99
C ALA A 73 6.15 -16.45 7.72
N GLY A 74 6.25 -15.75 6.58
CA GLY A 74 5.74 -16.20 5.29
C GLY A 74 4.22 -16.09 5.08
N ARG A 75 3.48 -15.54 6.04
CA ARG A 75 2.02 -15.33 5.93
C ARG A 75 1.63 -14.16 5.04
N LEU A 76 2.51 -13.18 4.88
CA LEU A 76 2.33 -11.99 4.05
C LEU A 76 3.51 -11.84 3.09
N ARG A 77 3.23 -11.40 1.86
CA ARG A 77 4.28 -11.01 0.91
C ARG A 77 4.85 -9.65 1.32
N ILE A 78 6.16 -9.48 1.20
CA ILE A 78 6.82 -8.22 1.57
C ILE A 78 7.39 -7.54 0.33
N ALA A 79 6.84 -6.37 0.02
CA ALA A 79 7.33 -5.46 -1.01
C ALA A 79 7.94 -4.22 -0.34
N LEU A 80 9.13 -3.80 -0.79
CA LEU A 80 9.81 -2.61 -0.27
C LEU A 80 9.95 -1.55 -1.37
N GLN A 81 9.54 -0.33 -1.08
CA GLN A 81 9.78 0.82 -1.95
C GLN A 81 11.27 1.20 -1.91
N VAL A 82 11.92 1.24 -3.07
CA VAL A 82 13.37 1.36 -3.22
C VAL A 82 13.81 2.50 -4.13
N THR A 83 12.88 3.31 -4.61
CA THR A 83 13.16 4.44 -5.52
C THR A 83 14.29 5.34 -5.00
N ASP A 84 15.14 5.75 -5.91
CA ASP A 84 16.14 6.78 -5.67
C ASP A 84 16.31 7.63 -6.94
N ASN A 85 17.08 8.72 -6.85
CA ASN A 85 17.27 9.69 -7.94
C ASN A 85 18.18 9.22 -9.07
N SER A 86 18.83 8.07 -8.92
CA SER A 86 19.66 7.48 -9.98
C SER A 86 19.48 5.95 -10.05
N ILE A 87 19.71 5.40 -11.23
CA ILE A 87 19.66 3.95 -11.48
C ILE A 87 20.59 3.20 -10.52
N GLY A 88 21.85 3.63 -10.40
CA GLY A 88 22.83 2.95 -9.55
C GLY A 88 22.42 2.93 -8.07
N ARG A 89 21.85 4.03 -7.55
CA ARG A 89 21.37 4.09 -6.17
C ARG A 89 20.13 3.21 -5.96
N ALA A 90 19.20 3.21 -6.93
CA ALA A 90 18.03 2.33 -6.89
C ALA A 90 18.44 0.85 -6.89
N LEU A 91 19.43 0.46 -7.70
CA LEU A 91 19.96 -0.91 -7.73
C LEU A 91 20.61 -1.30 -6.41
N VAL A 92 21.39 -0.43 -5.78
CA VAL A 92 21.93 -0.66 -4.41
C VAL A 92 20.80 -0.86 -3.41
N ASN A 93 19.75 -0.04 -3.46
CA ASN A 93 18.59 -0.20 -2.58
C ASN A 93 17.85 -1.54 -2.83
N ILE A 94 17.81 -2.02 -4.08
CA ILE A 94 17.23 -3.33 -4.43
C ILE A 94 18.03 -4.47 -3.84
N ASP A 95 19.37 -4.44 -3.97
CA ASP A 95 20.24 -5.48 -3.40
C ASP A 95 20.15 -5.51 -1.88
N GLN A 96 20.05 -4.35 -1.24
CA GLN A 96 19.79 -4.25 0.19
C GLN A 96 18.41 -4.85 0.56
N ALA A 97 17.36 -4.50 -0.19
CA ALA A 97 16.03 -5.07 0.02
C ALA A 97 16.01 -6.59 -0.06
N ALA A 98 16.73 -7.16 -1.05
CA ALA A 98 16.91 -8.61 -1.19
C ALA A 98 17.62 -9.21 0.02
N ALA A 99 18.72 -8.59 0.47
CA ALA A 99 19.47 -9.02 1.64
C ALA A 99 18.68 -8.93 2.96
N TRP A 100 17.66 -8.06 3.01
CA TRP A 100 16.74 -7.92 4.15
C TRP A 100 15.54 -8.85 4.09
N GLY A 101 15.36 -9.60 2.98
CA GLY A 101 14.31 -10.59 2.80
C GLY A 101 13.03 -10.06 2.14
N ALA A 102 13.05 -8.86 1.56
CA ALA A 102 11.96 -8.42 0.69
C ALA A 102 11.86 -9.29 -0.55
N GLU A 103 10.65 -9.53 -1.02
CA GLU A 103 10.37 -10.38 -2.17
C GLU A 103 10.16 -9.58 -3.47
N ILE A 104 9.75 -8.33 -3.34
CA ILE A 104 9.47 -7.42 -4.44
C ILE A 104 10.10 -6.06 -4.12
N ALA A 105 10.81 -5.50 -5.08
CA ALA A 105 11.28 -4.13 -5.00
C ALA A 105 10.31 -3.21 -5.75
N VAL A 106 9.78 -2.18 -5.09
CA VAL A 106 8.82 -1.25 -5.70
C VAL A 106 9.54 0.03 -6.11
N ILE A 107 9.35 0.44 -7.36
CA ILE A 107 9.87 1.69 -7.90
C ILE A 107 8.74 2.65 -8.28
N ASP A 108 8.95 3.93 -8.01
CA ASP A 108 8.09 5.07 -8.35
C ASP A 108 8.92 6.08 -9.16
N ALA A 109 8.34 7.20 -9.54
CA ALA A 109 9.08 8.31 -10.12
C ALA A 109 10.15 8.83 -9.16
N PRO A 110 11.37 9.13 -9.66
CA PRO A 110 12.41 9.72 -8.83
C PRO A 110 11.99 11.09 -8.30
N TRP A 111 12.48 11.45 -7.12
CA TRP A 111 12.12 12.71 -6.44
C TRP A 111 12.71 13.93 -7.16
N PHE A 112 13.89 13.77 -7.70
CA PHE A 112 14.64 14.79 -8.44
C PHE A 112 15.24 14.15 -9.69
N PHE A 113 14.89 14.70 -10.88
CA PHE A 113 15.31 14.15 -12.14
C PHE A 113 15.58 15.29 -13.15
N MET A 114 16.85 15.61 -13.35
CA MET A 114 17.28 16.59 -14.33
C MET A 114 17.15 16.03 -15.75
N ASN A 115 16.82 16.90 -16.71
CA ASN A 115 16.69 16.53 -18.13
C ASN A 115 15.75 15.33 -18.35
N SER A 116 14.57 15.38 -17.75
CA SER A 116 13.57 14.29 -17.71
C SER A 116 12.72 14.24 -18.99
N THR A 117 13.36 13.99 -20.16
CA THR A 117 12.60 13.71 -21.38
C THR A 117 11.84 12.38 -21.27
N PRO A 118 10.78 12.15 -22.10
CA PRO A 118 10.05 10.89 -22.11
C PRO A 118 10.97 9.66 -22.23
N GLU A 119 11.94 9.71 -23.14
CA GLU A 119 12.89 8.62 -23.39
C GLU A 119 13.80 8.37 -22.19
N ARG A 120 14.27 9.45 -21.53
CA ARG A 120 15.08 9.35 -20.32
C ARG A 120 14.31 8.75 -19.16
N LYS A 121 13.03 9.07 -19.03
CA LYS A 121 12.16 8.45 -18.02
C LYS A 121 11.99 6.96 -18.29
N LEU A 122 11.70 6.56 -19.52
CA LEU A 122 11.59 5.16 -19.91
C LEU A 122 12.90 4.40 -19.63
N GLU A 123 14.03 4.98 -20.02
CA GLU A 123 15.34 4.39 -19.81
C GLU A 123 15.68 4.17 -18.33
N TYR A 124 15.34 5.17 -17.48
CA TYR A 124 15.49 5.05 -16.03
C TYR A 124 14.77 3.82 -15.49
N TYR A 125 13.48 3.67 -15.80
CA TYR A 125 12.69 2.54 -15.32
C TYR A 125 13.17 1.21 -15.91
N ARG A 126 13.44 1.14 -17.21
CA ARG A 126 13.86 -0.08 -17.90
C ARG A 126 15.20 -0.60 -17.41
N GLN A 127 16.17 0.25 -17.22
CA GLN A 127 17.47 -0.16 -16.71
C GLN A 127 17.38 -0.73 -15.31
N ILE A 128 16.55 -0.14 -14.42
CA ILE A 128 16.34 -0.68 -13.09
C ILE A 128 15.68 -2.06 -13.18
N VAL A 129 14.59 -2.20 -13.96
CA VAL A 129 13.87 -3.48 -14.10
C VAL A 129 14.78 -4.59 -14.65
N ARG A 130 15.59 -4.28 -15.65
CA ARG A 130 16.46 -5.26 -16.33
C ARG A 130 17.65 -5.70 -15.51
N GLN A 131 18.18 -4.83 -14.65
CA GLN A 131 19.34 -5.09 -13.81
C GLN A 131 18.99 -5.51 -12.38
N SER A 132 17.72 -5.48 -12.02
CA SER A 132 17.25 -5.78 -10.68
C SER A 132 17.47 -7.24 -10.30
N SER A 133 18.01 -7.47 -9.10
CA SER A 133 18.10 -8.79 -8.47
C SER A 133 16.76 -9.31 -7.91
N LEU A 134 15.76 -8.45 -7.78
CA LEU A 134 14.39 -8.79 -7.34
C LEU A 134 13.38 -8.55 -8.46
N PRO A 135 12.23 -9.23 -8.44
CA PRO A 135 11.06 -8.81 -9.20
C PRO A 135 10.64 -7.39 -8.84
N ILE A 136 10.19 -6.63 -9.85
CA ILE A 136 9.85 -5.21 -9.69
C ILE A 136 8.33 -5.00 -9.63
N GLY A 137 7.90 -4.22 -8.65
CA GLY A 137 6.61 -3.56 -8.62
C GLY A 137 6.76 -2.10 -9.11
N PHE A 138 5.82 -1.64 -9.91
CA PHE A 138 5.75 -0.24 -10.35
C PHE A 138 4.65 0.50 -9.62
N TYR A 139 4.98 1.60 -8.95
CA TYR A 139 4.02 2.47 -8.31
C TYR A 139 3.76 3.68 -9.20
N ASP A 140 2.61 3.71 -9.82
CA ASP A 140 2.21 4.79 -10.72
C ASP A 140 1.29 5.78 -10.02
N ARG A 141 1.74 7.02 -9.88
CA ARG A 141 0.96 8.14 -9.37
C ARG A 141 0.49 9.09 -10.46
N GLY A 142 0.72 8.75 -11.73
CA GLY A 142 0.29 9.55 -12.87
C GLY A 142 0.69 11.03 -12.73
N LYS A 143 -0.27 11.92 -12.95
CA LYS A 143 -0.05 13.37 -12.88
C LYS A 143 0.26 13.92 -11.48
N GLN A 144 0.16 13.10 -10.43
CA GLN A 144 0.54 13.50 -9.06
C GLN A 144 2.05 13.61 -8.87
N THR A 145 2.85 13.23 -9.87
CA THR A 145 4.30 13.40 -9.86
C THR A 145 4.81 13.95 -11.19
N PRO A 146 5.72 14.95 -11.18
CA PRO A 146 6.21 15.59 -12.41
C PRO A 146 7.09 14.65 -13.24
N HIS A 147 7.63 13.61 -12.64
CA HIS A 147 8.55 12.67 -13.29
C HIS A 147 7.89 11.33 -13.64
N ALA A 148 6.56 11.25 -13.62
CA ALA A 148 5.85 10.05 -14.06
C ALA A 148 6.24 9.61 -15.47
N LEU A 149 6.23 8.29 -15.70
CA LEU A 149 6.43 7.73 -17.03
C LEU A 149 5.26 8.18 -17.94
N PRO A 150 5.53 8.76 -19.12
CA PRO A 150 4.48 9.15 -20.06
C PRO A 150 3.69 7.95 -20.58
N GLU A 151 2.41 8.14 -20.85
CA GLU A 151 1.52 7.08 -21.39
C GLU A 151 2.03 6.51 -22.71
N THR A 152 2.65 7.34 -23.54
CA THR A 152 3.26 6.93 -24.82
C THR A 152 4.34 5.84 -24.66
N HIS A 153 4.94 5.73 -23.46
CA HIS A 153 5.99 4.77 -23.16
C HIS A 153 5.54 3.67 -22.17
N LEU A 154 4.31 3.80 -21.66
CA LEU A 154 3.84 2.89 -20.60
C LEU A 154 3.68 1.46 -21.15
N ALA A 155 3.08 1.28 -22.32
CA ALA A 155 2.90 -0.03 -22.93
C ALA A 155 4.24 -0.75 -23.17
N GLU A 156 5.25 -0.01 -23.63
CA GLU A 156 6.61 -0.53 -23.81
C GLU A 156 7.26 -0.96 -22.49
N PHE A 157 7.06 -0.17 -21.43
CA PHE A 157 7.57 -0.48 -20.10
C PHE A 157 6.86 -1.70 -19.49
N LEU A 158 5.56 -1.83 -19.67
CA LEU A 158 4.77 -2.96 -19.14
C LEU A 158 5.14 -4.31 -19.78
N ALA A 159 5.85 -4.30 -20.90
CA ALA A 159 6.35 -5.51 -21.53
C ALA A 159 7.63 -6.08 -20.87
N GLU A 160 8.27 -5.36 -19.94
CA GLU A 160 9.50 -5.82 -19.29
C GLU A 160 9.21 -7.06 -18.41
N PRO A 161 9.90 -8.21 -18.65
CA PRO A 161 9.53 -9.48 -18.01
C PRO A 161 9.65 -9.50 -16.49
N ASN A 162 10.62 -8.73 -15.93
CA ASN A 162 10.86 -8.66 -14.49
C ASN A 162 9.92 -7.66 -13.76
N LEU A 163 9.03 -6.97 -14.49
CA LEU A 163 7.95 -6.19 -13.93
C LEU A 163 6.78 -7.14 -13.64
N VAL A 164 6.46 -7.35 -12.38
CA VAL A 164 5.49 -8.38 -11.93
C VAL A 164 4.23 -7.79 -11.27
N MET A 165 4.30 -6.52 -10.86
CA MET A 165 3.21 -5.87 -10.15
C MET A 165 3.12 -4.38 -10.54
N VAL A 166 1.91 -3.87 -10.63
CA VAL A 166 1.62 -2.43 -10.73
C VAL A 166 0.70 -2.02 -9.59
N LYS A 167 1.05 -0.96 -8.89
CA LYS A 167 0.12 -0.18 -8.05
C LYS A 167 -0.30 1.05 -8.84
N ASP A 168 -1.54 1.08 -9.29
CA ASP A 168 -2.10 2.22 -9.99
C ASP A 168 -2.84 3.17 -9.04
N SER A 169 -2.27 4.32 -8.79
CA SER A 169 -2.89 5.46 -8.09
C SER A 169 -3.00 6.68 -9.00
N SER A 170 -2.98 6.48 -10.32
CA SER A 170 -2.96 7.57 -11.29
C SER A 170 -4.30 8.27 -11.45
N GLN A 171 -5.39 7.59 -11.13
CA GLN A 171 -6.77 8.06 -11.36
C GLN A 171 -7.01 8.43 -12.84
N SER A 172 -6.36 7.69 -13.76
CA SER A 172 -6.40 7.95 -15.20
C SER A 172 -7.01 6.78 -15.94
N GLU A 173 -8.12 7.01 -16.63
CA GLU A 173 -8.77 5.98 -17.45
C GLU A 173 -7.86 5.50 -18.58
N SER A 174 -7.13 6.39 -19.24
CA SER A 174 -6.19 6.02 -20.32
C SER A 174 -5.08 5.10 -19.82
N ARG A 175 -4.56 5.36 -18.61
CA ARG A 175 -3.55 4.48 -17.99
C ARG A 175 -4.15 3.14 -17.57
N ARG A 176 -5.35 3.15 -16.97
CA ARG A 176 -6.11 1.94 -16.65
C ARG A 176 -6.25 1.02 -17.87
N ASP A 177 -6.64 1.59 -19.01
CA ASP A 177 -6.82 0.83 -20.25
C ASP A 177 -5.51 0.21 -20.75
N LEU A 178 -4.38 0.91 -20.61
CA LEU A 178 -3.05 0.38 -20.93
C LEU A 178 -2.66 -0.78 -20.00
N TYR A 179 -2.95 -0.70 -18.70
CA TYR A 179 -2.72 -1.80 -17.76
C TYR A 179 -3.55 -3.03 -18.10
N LEU A 180 -4.84 -2.85 -18.39
CA LEU A 180 -5.72 -3.95 -18.79
C LEU A 180 -5.31 -4.60 -20.12
N ALA A 181 -4.86 -3.79 -21.07
CA ALA A 181 -4.30 -4.31 -22.32
C ALA A 181 -3.01 -5.13 -22.06
N ALA A 182 -2.14 -4.66 -21.18
CA ALA A 182 -0.93 -5.41 -20.79
C ALA A 182 -1.28 -6.75 -20.12
N CYS A 183 -2.27 -6.78 -19.20
CA CYS A 183 -2.71 -8.02 -18.54
C CYS A 183 -3.23 -9.08 -19.53
N LYS A 184 -3.82 -8.69 -20.66
CA LYS A 184 -4.25 -9.65 -21.70
C LYS A 184 -3.07 -10.35 -22.38
N ILE A 185 -1.92 -9.68 -22.47
CA ILE A 185 -0.70 -10.21 -23.07
C ILE A 185 0.16 -10.92 -22.01
N ARG A 186 0.14 -10.41 -20.80
CA ARG A 186 0.90 -10.88 -19.63
C ARG A 186 -0.03 -11.23 -18.47
N PRO A 187 -0.61 -12.44 -18.46
CA PRO A 187 -1.50 -12.88 -17.38
C PRO A 187 -0.80 -13.00 -16.01
N ASP A 188 0.54 -13.00 -16.01
CA ASP A 188 1.39 -13.00 -14.82
C ASP A 188 1.54 -11.62 -14.16
N LEU A 189 1.18 -10.54 -14.87
CA LEU A 189 1.27 -9.17 -14.35
C LEU A 189 0.08 -8.89 -13.43
N VAL A 190 0.37 -8.60 -12.16
CA VAL A 190 -0.64 -8.26 -11.15
C VAL A 190 -0.85 -6.75 -11.12
N VAL A 191 -2.05 -6.27 -11.43
CA VAL A 191 -2.41 -4.85 -11.36
C VAL A 191 -3.35 -4.63 -10.19
N LEU A 192 -2.93 -3.75 -9.26
CA LEU A 192 -3.64 -3.42 -8.03
C LEU A 192 -4.06 -1.95 -8.05
N ASN A 193 -5.35 -1.69 -7.78
CA ASN A 193 -5.85 -0.33 -7.64
C ASN A 193 -5.34 0.31 -6.34
N GLY A 194 -4.83 1.53 -6.44
CA GLY A 194 -4.40 2.35 -5.31
C GLY A 194 -5.33 3.54 -5.01
N ASP A 195 -6.41 3.72 -5.80
CA ASP A 195 -7.48 4.67 -5.52
C ASP A 195 -8.51 4.01 -4.58
N GLU A 196 -8.38 4.31 -3.29
CA GLU A 196 -9.21 3.68 -2.26
C GLU A 196 -10.65 4.19 -2.22
N PHE A 197 -10.94 5.29 -2.91
CA PHE A 197 -12.29 5.85 -3.00
C PHE A 197 -13.10 5.30 -4.17
N ASP A 198 -12.49 4.53 -5.08
CA ASP A 198 -13.13 3.93 -6.26
C ASP A 198 -12.67 2.48 -6.53
N CYS A 199 -12.78 1.61 -5.54
CA CYS A 199 -12.36 0.21 -5.68
C CYS A 199 -13.26 -0.59 -6.63
N VAL A 200 -14.58 -0.36 -6.59
CA VAL A 200 -15.56 -1.14 -7.37
C VAL A 200 -15.33 -1.01 -8.87
N ASN A 201 -15.16 0.20 -9.39
CA ASN A 201 -14.98 0.40 -10.83
C ASN A 201 -13.68 -0.21 -11.36
N TYR A 202 -12.58 -0.13 -10.60
CA TYR A 202 -11.32 -0.76 -10.98
C TYR A 202 -11.40 -2.28 -10.97
N LEU A 203 -12.03 -2.88 -9.96
CA LEU A 203 -12.23 -4.34 -9.90
C LEU A 203 -13.15 -4.83 -11.02
N LYS A 204 -14.25 -4.13 -11.31
CA LYS A 204 -15.14 -4.42 -12.45
C LYS A 204 -14.40 -4.33 -13.78
N ALA A 205 -13.46 -3.41 -13.92
CA ALA A 205 -12.64 -3.28 -15.11
C ALA A 205 -11.64 -4.45 -15.30
N GLY A 206 -11.35 -5.23 -14.24
CA GLY A 206 -10.50 -6.43 -14.31
C GLY A 206 -9.17 -6.34 -13.57
N TYR A 207 -9.03 -5.41 -12.62
CA TYR A 207 -7.85 -5.36 -11.74
C TYR A 207 -7.80 -6.59 -10.85
N SER A 208 -6.59 -7.07 -10.57
CA SER A 208 -6.33 -8.27 -9.78
C SER A 208 -6.61 -8.09 -8.29
N GLY A 209 -6.76 -6.83 -7.83
CA GLY A 209 -6.98 -6.50 -6.43
C GLY A 209 -6.70 -5.03 -6.11
N LEU A 210 -6.41 -4.76 -4.84
CA LEU A 210 -6.32 -3.43 -4.25
C LEU A 210 -5.01 -3.30 -3.47
N LEU A 211 -4.34 -2.12 -3.54
CA LEU A 211 -3.19 -1.79 -2.70
C LEU A 211 -3.40 -0.41 -2.05
N LEU A 212 -4.01 -0.41 -0.87
CA LEU A 212 -4.64 0.74 -0.25
C LEU A 212 -3.83 1.29 0.93
N GLY A 213 -3.83 2.62 1.11
CA GLY A 213 -3.36 3.28 2.33
C GLY A 213 -4.22 2.90 3.54
N GLY A 214 -5.54 2.95 3.36
CA GLY A 214 -6.52 2.47 4.34
C GLY A 214 -6.60 0.95 4.48
N GLY A 215 -5.79 0.18 3.73
CA GLY A 215 -5.74 -1.27 3.86
C GLY A 215 -5.45 -1.76 5.28
N VAL A 216 -4.77 -0.94 6.09
CA VAL A 216 -4.50 -1.21 7.49
C VAL A 216 -5.74 -1.18 8.40
N PHE A 217 -6.88 -0.65 7.95
CA PHE A 217 -8.13 -0.66 8.71
C PHE A 217 -9.35 -1.08 7.88
N ASN A 218 -9.33 -0.89 6.57
CA ASN A 218 -10.38 -1.31 5.64
C ASN A 218 -10.15 -2.71 5.04
N GLY A 219 -9.04 -3.40 5.37
CA GLY A 219 -8.61 -4.60 4.68
C GLY A 219 -9.66 -5.72 4.64
N ALA A 220 -10.37 -5.97 5.75
CA ALA A 220 -11.40 -7.01 5.80
C ALA A 220 -12.64 -6.62 4.96
N ILE A 221 -13.06 -5.35 5.02
CA ILE A 221 -14.17 -4.83 4.19
C ILE A 221 -13.78 -4.90 2.70
N ALA A 222 -12.55 -4.54 2.37
CA ALA A 222 -12.04 -4.60 1.00
C ALA A 222 -11.97 -6.03 0.44
N ASN A 223 -11.66 -7.03 1.27
CA ASN A 223 -11.73 -8.44 0.85
C ASN A 223 -13.17 -8.83 0.50
N ARG A 224 -14.15 -8.48 1.34
CA ARG A 224 -15.58 -8.74 1.06
C ARG A 224 -16.05 -8.00 -0.19
N LEU A 225 -15.57 -6.77 -0.42
CA LEU A 225 -15.86 -6.01 -1.62
C LEU A 225 -15.34 -6.72 -2.88
N ILE A 226 -14.12 -7.26 -2.85
CA ILE A 226 -13.57 -8.07 -3.95
C ILE A 226 -14.47 -9.29 -4.21
N ASP A 227 -14.88 -9.99 -3.14
CA ASP A 227 -15.76 -11.16 -3.27
C ASP A 227 -17.11 -10.77 -3.87
N ALA A 228 -17.75 -9.69 -3.43
CA ALA A 228 -19.01 -9.20 -3.96
C ALA A 228 -18.91 -8.84 -5.46
N VAL A 229 -17.83 -8.17 -5.88
CA VAL A 229 -17.60 -7.88 -7.31
C VAL A 229 -17.42 -9.16 -8.12
N ARG A 230 -16.62 -10.11 -7.63
CA ARG A 230 -16.39 -11.40 -8.28
C ARG A 230 -17.70 -12.20 -8.45
N ASP A 231 -18.54 -12.19 -7.43
CA ASP A 231 -19.80 -12.92 -7.39
C ASP A 231 -20.93 -12.17 -8.15
N GLY A 232 -20.67 -10.96 -8.66
CA GLY A 232 -21.62 -10.14 -9.42
C GLY A 232 -22.62 -9.39 -8.52
N ASP A 233 -22.47 -9.40 -7.21
CA ASP A 233 -23.31 -8.66 -6.26
C ASP A 233 -22.86 -7.19 -6.17
N LEU A 234 -23.15 -6.44 -7.22
CA LEU A 234 -22.79 -5.03 -7.31
C LEU A 234 -23.45 -4.15 -6.24
N PRO A 235 -24.73 -4.35 -5.87
CA PRO A 235 -25.33 -3.60 -4.76
C PRO A 235 -24.56 -3.77 -3.44
N GLU A 236 -24.12 -4.98 -3.09
CA GLU A 236 -23.31 -5.22 -1.90
C GLU A 236 -21.91 -4.60 -2.05
N ALA A 237 -21.27 -4.69 -3.23
CA ALA A 237 -19.99 -4.08 -3.49
C ALA A 237 -20.03 -2.55 -3.29
N GLU A 238 -21.04 -1.87 -3.82
CA GLU A 238 -21.25 -0.42 -3.65
C GLU A 238 -21.52 -0.05 -2.19
N ARG A 239 -22.30 -0.86 -1.48
CA ARG A 239 -22.57 -0.67 -0.04
C ARG A 239 -21.27 -0.76 0.78
N LEU A 240 -20.41 -1.74 0.45
CA LEU A 240 -19.11 -1.93 1.11
C LEU A 240 -18.15 -0.78 0.78
N GLN A 241 -18.14 -0.29 -0.48
CA GLN A 241 -17.36 0.90 -0.86
C GLN A 241 -17.79 2.13 -0.07
N ALA A 242 -19.10 2.38 0.03
CA ALA A 242 -19.62 3.50 0.81
C ALA A 242 -19.20 3.42 2.28
N ARG A 243 -19.22 2.22 2.87
CA ARG A 243 -18.74 1.98 4.23
C ARG A 243 -17.25 2.25 4.40
N MET A 244 -16.40 1.80 3.45
CA MET A 244 -14.98 2.11 3.44
C MET A 244 -14.74 3.62 3.38
N ASN A 245 -15.48 4.33 2.52
CA ASN A 245 -15.37 5.78 2.36
C ASN A 245 -15.76 6.52 3.65
N ASP A 246 -16.86 6.12 4.30
CA ASP A 246 -17.28 6.71 5.58
C ASP A 246 -16.20 6.53 6.66
N LEU A 247 -15.65 5.33 6.80
CA LEU A 247 -14.57 5.08 7.76
C LEU A 247 -13.31 5.87 7.43
N MET A 248 -12.93 5.97 6.16
CA MET A 248 -11.79 6.81 5.73
C MET A 248 -12.01 8.28 6.06
N PHE A 249 -13.19 8.82 5.81
CA PHE A 249 -13.48 10.23 6.15
C PHE A 249 -13.41 10.49 7.66
N ARG A 250 -13.87 9.56 8.49
CA ARG A 250 -13.71 9.66 9.95
C ARG A 250 -12.24 9.65 10.37
N VAL A 251 -11.46 8.73 9.81
CA VAL A 251 -10.05 8.54 10.17
C VAL A 251 -9.16 9.64 9.58
N TYR A 252 -9.47 10.12 8.38
CA TYR A 252 -8.65 11.10 7.67
C TYR A 252 -9.04 12.56 7.93
N GLY A 253 -10.05 12.82 8.78
CA GLY A 253 -10.47 14.17 9.14
C GLY A 253 -11.38 14.82 8.11
N GLY A 254 -12.31 14.05 7.52
CA GLY A 254 -13.34 14.51 6.60
C GLY A 254 -12.95 14.44 5.12
N PRO A 255 -13.81 14.97 4.22
CA PRO A 255 -13.63 14.88 2.77
C PRO A 255 -12.37 15.55 2.23
N LYS A 256 -11.79 16.49 2.97
CA LYS A 256 -10.50 17.13 2.62
C LYS A 256 -9.28 16.33 3.05
N ILE A 257 -9.49 15.20 3.74
CA ILE A 257 -8.45 14.31 4.28
C ILE A 257 -7.36 15.07 5.07
N GLU A 258 -7.75 16.09 5.85
CA GLU A 258 -6.83 17.02 6.52
C GLU A 258 -5.90 16.33 7.53
N CYS A 259 -6.38 15.25 8.16
CA CYS A 259 -5.64 14.52 9.18
C CYS A 259 -4.93 13.26 8.64
N TRP A 260 -5.13 12.92 7.39
CA TRP A 260 -4.70 11.70 6.71
C TRP A 260 -3.80 10.76 7.54
N LEU A 261 -2.48 10.92 7.46
CA LEU A 261 -1.53 9.97 8.06
C LEU A 261 -1.52 10.02 9.59
N THR A 262 -1.75 11.19 10.19
CA THR A 262 -1.87 11.32 11.65
C THR A 262 -3.12 10.64 12.16
N GLY A 263 -4.25 10.83 11.50
CA GLY A 263 -5.50 10.15 11.85
C GLY A 263 -5.41 8.64 11.69
N LEU A 264 -4.79 8.16 10.59
CA LEU A 264 -4.53 6.74 10.40
C LEU A 264 -3.70 6.15 11.53
N LYS A 265 -2.59 6.81 11.90
CA LYS A 265 -1.73 6.36 12.99
C LYS A 265 -2.41 6.50 14.36
N GLU A 266 -3.24 7.53 14.55
CA GLU A 266 -4.03 7.67 15.78
C GLU A 266 -5.01 6.51 15.95
N LEU A 267 -5.70 6.09 14.89
CA LEU A 267 -6.53 4.89 14.96
C LEU A 267 -5.73 3.68 15.45
N LEU A 268 -4.51 3.47 14.94
CA LEU A 268 -3.65 2.38 15.38
C LEU A 268 -3.18 2.55 16.85
N VAL A 269 -3.05 3.78 17.34
CA VAL A 269 -2.77 4.05 18.77
C VAL A 269 -3.97 3.65 19.61
N GLN A 270 -5.17 4.07 19.26
CA GLN A 270 -6.40 3.70 19.96
C GLN A 270 -6.62 2.18 19.98
N MET A 271 -6.20 1.48 18.92
CA MET A 271 -6.20 0.01 18.82
C MET A 271 -5.03 -0.66 19.54
N LYS A 272 -4.14 0.08 20.20
CA LYS A 272 -2.93 -0.41 20.91
C LYS A 272 -1.94 -1.16 19.99
N ILE A 273 -1.95 -0.84 18.69
CA ILE A 273 -1.00 -1.36 17.70
C ILE A 273 0.24 -0.48 17.64
N PHE A 274 0.06 0.85 17.68
CA PHE A 274 1.14 1.84 17.75
C PHE A 274 1.22 2.49 19.11
N SER A 275 2.42 2.95 19.47
CA SER A 275 2.67 3.72 20.69
C SER A 275 2.49 5.23 20.52
N ALA A 276 2.52 5.72 19.28
CA ALA A 276 2.35 7.14 18.93
C ALA A 276 1.82 7.33 17.50
N ASN A 277 1.11 8.44 17.28
CA ASN A 277 0.61 8.86 15.98
C ASN A 277 1.60 9.73 15.19
N ALA A 278 2.84 9.81 15.63
CA ALA A 278 3.88 10.66 15.05
C ALA A 278 4.12 10.33 13.57
N ASN A 279 4.26 11.38 12.75
CA ASN A 279 4.65 11.27 11.35
C ASN A 279 5.59 12.42 10.95
N THR A 280 6.34 12.23 9.87
CA THR A 280 7.29 13.21 9.33
C THR A 280 6.61 14.22 8.42
N LEU A 281 5.43 13.90 7.88
CA LEU A 281 4.72 14.72 6.88
C LEU A 281 3.97 15.90 7.49
N GLY A 282 3.80 15.94 8.82
CA GLY A 282 3.25 17.09 9.52
C GLY A 282 1.73 17.27 9.39
N TYR A 283 0.99 16.21 9.02
CA TYR A 283 -0.48 16.25 9.06
C TYR A 283 -0.98 16.53 10.48
N PRO A 284 -1.96 17.42 10.66
CA PRO A 284 -2.53 17.72 11.98
C PRO A 284 -3.42 16.55 12.46
N LEU A 285 -3.77 16.57 13.73
CA LEU A 285 -4.90 15.83 14.27
C LEU A 285 -5.88 16.84 14.87
N THR A 286 -7.03 17.03 14.22
CA THR A 286 -8.06 17.93 14.74
C THR A 286 -8.84 17.27 15.89
N ALA A 287 -9.38 18.05 16.82
CA ALA A 287 -10.20 17.53 17.91
C ALA A 287 -11.43 16.76 17.39
N GLN A 288 -12.01 17.21 16.26
CA GLN A 288 -13.12 16.52 15.61
C GLN A 288 -12.70 15.13 15.08
N CYS A 289 -11.55 15.06 14.39
CA CYS A 289 -11.03 13.78 13.87
C CYS A 289 -10.74 12.81 15.02
N LEU A 290 -10.07 13.27 16.08
CA LEU A 290 -9.81 12.45 17.27
C LEU A 290 -11.10 11.91 17.88
N ALA A 291 -12.12 12.76 18.07
CA ALA A 291 -13.42 12.32 18.60
C ALA A 291 -14.08 11.26 17.71
N GLN A 292 -14.01 11.41 16.38
CA GLN A 292 -14.54 10.44 15.43
C GLN A 292 -13.79 9.09 15.48
N ILE A 293 -12.47 9.12 15.64
CA ILE A 293 -11.64 7.91 15.79
C ILE A 293 -11.98 7.21 17.11
N CYS A 294 -12.01 7.93 18.23
CA CYS A 294 -12.37 7.38 19.54
C CYS A 294 -13.77 6.75 19.49
N GLY A 295 -14.77 7.45 18.96
CA GLY A 295 -16.13 6.92 18.79
C GLY A 295 -16.20 5.67 17.90
N ALA A 296 -15.30 5.54 16.92
CA ALA A 296 -15.21 4.36 16.08
C ALA A 296 -14.64 3.14 16.83
N VAL A 297 -13.82 3.37 17.85
CA VAL A 297 -13.16 2.31 18.65
C VAL A 297 -13.86 2.07 19.98
N ASP A 298 -14.74 3.01 20.44
CA ASP A 298 -15.50 2.89 21.69
C ASP A 298 -16.31 1.59 21.75
N GLY A 299 -16.29 0.94 22.93
CA GLY A 299 -16.97 -0.32 23.15
C GLY A 299 -16.18 -1.54 22.71
N THR A 300 -14.94 -1.36 22.25
CA THR A 300 -13.96 -2.44 22.08
C THR A 300 -13.04 -2.48 23.30
N ASP A 301 -12.53 -3.65 23.66
CA ASP A 301 -11.51 -3.82 24.69
C ASP A 301 -10.10 -3.34 24.26
N GLY A 302 -10.04 -2.58 23.16
CA GLY A 302 -8.80 -2.11 22.52
C GLY A 302 -8.07 -3.17 21.71
N LEU A 303 -8.57 -4.40 21.72
CA LEU A 303 -8.13 -5.53 20.90
C LEU A 303 -9.28 -6.07 20.05
N GLY A 304 -10.51 -5.63 20.31
CA GLY A 304 -11.71 -6.09 19.64
C GLY A 304 -11.78 -5.58 18.19
N TYR A 305 -11.85 -6.52 17.27
CA TYR A 305 -12.22 -6.25 15.89
C TYR A 305 -13.74 -6.27 15.83
N ARG A 306 -14.35 -5.10 15.79
CA ARG A 306 -15.80 -5.00 15.62
C ARG A 306 -16.16 -5.35 14.18
N GLU A 307 -17.13 -6.26 14.01
CA GLU A 307 -17.63 -6.62 12.69
C GLU A 307 -18.21 -5.41 11.95
N ASP A 308 -18.88 -4.50 12.69
CA ASP A 308 -19.45 -3.30 12.15
C ASP A 308 -18.42 -2.26 11.69
N LEU A 309 -17.19 -2.25 12.23
CA LEU A 309 -16.11 -1.37 11.82
C LEU A 309 -15.18 -1.98 10.78
N PHE A 310 -14.73 -3.23 11.01
CA PHE A 310 -13.66 -3.84 10.22
C PHE A 310 -14.15 -4.99 9.34
N GLY A 311 -15.44 -5.34 9.38
CA GLY A 311 -16.00 -6.45 8.62
C GLY A 311 -15.55 -7.83 9.10
N LEU A 312 -15.03 -7.92 10.32
CA LEU A 312 -14.63 -9.17 10.94
C LEU A 312 -15.71 -9.65 11.92
N PRO A 313 -15.95 -10.98 12.03
CA PRO A 313 -16.88 -11.49 13.02
C PRO A 313 -16.42 -11.09 14.43
N SER A 314 -17.36 -10.66 15.26
CA SER A 314 -17.11 -10.43 16.68
C SER A 314 -16.52 -11.70 17.27
N ASN A 315 -15.37 -11.63 17.94
CA ASN A 315 -14.87 -12.73 18.73
C ASN A 315 -15.90 -13.00 19.83
N GLY A 316 -16.74 -14.02 19.63
CA GLY A 316 -17.50 -14.59 20.71
C GLY A 316 -16.54 -15.08 21.79
N PRO A 317 -16.95 -15.11 23.07
CA PRO A 317 -16.09 -15.58 24.14
C PRO A 317 -15.62 -16.99 23.81
N ASN A 318 -14.31 -17.14 23.62
CA ASN A 318 -13.71 -18.47 23.58
C ASN A 318 -13.89 -19.10 24.95
N HIS A 319 -14.74 -20.10 25.01
CA HIS A 319 -14.82 -21.05 26.12
C HIS A 319 -13.61 -21.97 26.13
#